data_7420649a959f7a46f3666174150ca24d
#
_entry.id   7420649a959f7a46f3666174150ca24d
#
_cell.length_a   1.000
_cell.length_b   1.000
_cell.length_c   1.000
_cell.angle_alpha   90.00
_cell.angle_beta   90.00
_cell.angle_gamma   90.00
#
_symmetry.space_group_name_H-M   'P 1'
#
loop_
_entity.id
_entity.type
_entity.pdbx_description
1 polymer ?
#
loop_
_entity_poly.entity_id
_entity_poly.type
_entity_poly.pdbx_seq_one_letter_code
_entity_poly.pdbx_strand_id
1 'polypeptide(L)'
;MPKLPASRSLIQDLVAASRVLAAHEVLDAYGHVSARSDRRPDRFFMSRSRAPALVTAADMMQLDADSEPLPGERRKGFIERFIHGEIYRARPDVMAVVHSHSAAVIPFGVTRTRLRPVYHMGSFLWSGAPVFEIRAVRAENDLLIRDRPLGQALAGTLGGCNCVLMRGHGMTVVGDSVPEAVFRAIYTQMNARLQLQAGQLEGPIEFLSDEEGRRASAANRGTLERPWELWKKSARARK
;
A
#
# COMPACT_ATOMS: atom_id res chain seq x y z
N MET A 1 8.64 24.27 16.64
CA MET A 1 8.76 23.00 15.92
C MET A 1 9.42 23.27 14.56
N PRO A 2 10.46 22.54 14.15
CA PRO A 2 10.99 22.69 12.81
C PRO A 2 9.90 22.36 11.78
N LYS A 3 9.75 23.20 10.77
CA LYS A 3 8.77 23.00 9.68
C LYS A 3 9.17 21.72 8.92
N LEU A 4 8.25 20.74 8.83
CA LEU A 4 8.43 19.56 7.99
C LEU A 4 8.76 20.02 6.56
N PRO A 5 9.83 19.49 5.95
CA PRO A 5 10.26 19.89 4.59
C PRO A 5 9.42 19.22 3.49
N ALA A 6 8.12 19.06 3.70
CA ALA A 6 7.14 18.61 2.72
C ALA A 6 6.17 19.73 2.38
N SER A 7 5.50 19.64 1.24
CA SER A 7 4.35 20.48 0.99
C SER A 7 3.25 20.19 2.02
N ARG A 8 2.53 21.25 2.42
CA ARG A 8 1.38 21.10 3.34
C ARG A 8 0.31 20.14 2.77
N SER A 9 0.17 20.10 1.45
CA SER A 9 -0.76 19.20 0.75
C SER A 9 -0.37 17.74 0.92
N LEU A 10 0.91 17.35 0.79
CA LEU A 10 1.37 15.97 0.95
C LEU A 10 1.07 15.42 2.35
N ILE A 11 1.33 16.21 3.39
CA ILE A 11 1.02 15.83 4.77
C ILE A 11 -0.50 15.66 4.98
N GLN A 12 -1.31 16.56 4.41
CA GLN A 12 -2.76 16.46 4.48
C GLN A 12 -3.29 15.23 3.72
N ASP A 13 -2.70 14.90 2.58
CA ASP A 13 -3.08 13.73 1.80
C ASP A 13 -2.70 12.43 2.53
N LEU A 14 -1.56 12.35 3.21
CA LEU A 14 -1.20 11.20 4.04
C LEU A 14 -2.16 10.99 5.22
N VAL A 15 -2.57 12.08 5.88
CA VAL A 15 -3.59 12.00 6.95
C VAL A 15 -4.93 11.52 6.39
N ALA A 16 -5.34 12.07 5.23
CA ALA A 16 -6.55 11.66 4.57
C ALA A 16 -6.49 10.18 4.14
N ALA A 17 -5.37 9.75 3.53
CA ALA A 17 -5.14 8.37 3.12
C ALA A 17 -5.28 7.39 4.28
N SER A 18 -4.64 7.66 5.42
CA SER A 18 -4.74 6.82 6.62
C SER A 18 -6.19 6.63 7.06
N ARG A 19 -6.97 7.72 7.11
CA ARG A 19 -8.38 7.70 7.53
C ARG A 19 -9.31 7.07 6.50
N VAL A 20 -9.07 7.35 5.20
CA VAL A 20 -9.84 6.76 4.09
C VAL A 20 -9.66 5.25 4.08
N LEU A 21 -8.42 4.77 4.16
CA LEU A 21 -8.13 3.34 4.18
C LEU A 21 -8.71 2.63 5.40
N ALA A 22 -8.73 3.30 6.57
CA ALA A 22 -9.41 2.78 7.76
C ALA A 22 -10.93 2.75 7.58
N ALA A 23 -11.52 3.79 6.97
CA ALA A 23 -12.96 3.84 6.70
C ALA A 23 -13.43 2.81 5.68
N HIS A 24 -12.53 2.35 4.80
CA HIS A 24 -12.76 1.28 3.81
C HIS A 24 -12.34 -0.11 4.33
N GLU A 25 -11.95 -0.22 5.61
CA GLU A 25 -11.53 -1.50 6.23
C GLU A 25 -10.34 -2.16 5.52
N VAL A 26 -9.54 -1.37 4.78
CA VAL A 26 -8.26 -1.81 4.23
C VAL A 26 -7.19 -1.83 5.31
N LEU A 27 -7.24 -0.83 6.20
CA LEU A 27 -6.48 -0.76 7.44
C LEU A 27 -7.43 -0.91 8.63
N ASP A 28 -6.97 -1.55 9.68
CA ASP A 28 -7.66 -1.63 10.98
C ASP A 28 -6.92 -0.79 12.03
N ALA A 29 -6.59 -1.35 13.18
CA ALA A 29 -5.69 -0.72 14.16
C ALA A 29 -4.22 -0.76 13.69
N TYR A 30 -3.92 -1.56 12.70
CA TYR A 30 -2.61 -1.81 12.10
C TYR A 30 -2.58 -1.42 10.63
N GLY A 31 -1.39 -1.59 10.01
CA GLY A 31 -1.12 -1.14 8.66
C GLY A 31 -0.79 0.36 8.60
N HIS A 32 -0.22 0.78 7.49
CA HIS A 32 0.32 2.14 7.37
C HIS A 32 0.47 2.58 5.91
N VAL A 33 0.48 3.88 5.73
CA VAL A 33 0.72 4.53 4.44
C VAL A 33 1.90 5.49 4.55
N SER A 34 2.69 5.56 3.50
CA SER A 34 3.77 6.52 3.36
C SER A 34 3.75 7.22 2.01
N ALA A 35 4.48 8.33 1.90
CA ALA A 35 4.76 8.99 0.64
C ALA A 35 6.20 9.47 0.59
N ARG A 36 6.84 9.32 -0.59
CA ARG A 36 8.13 9.92 -0.88
C ARG A 36 8.03 11.43 -0.76
N SER A 37 9.06 12.06 -0.21
CA SER A 37 9.09 13.52 -0.09
C SER A 37 9.11 14.18 -1.48
N ASP A 38 8.24 15.16 -1.68
CA ASP A 38 8.16 15.98 -2.88
C ASP A 38 9.34 16.97 -3.03
N ARG A 39 10.14 17.15 -1.97
CA ARG A 39 11.32 18.06 -1.95
C ARG A 39 12.64 17.34 -1.80
N ARG A 40 12.63 16.15 -1.25
CA ARG A 40 13.83 15.36 -0.93
C ARG A 40 13.57 13.90 -1.31
N PRO A 41 13.82 13.49 -2.58
CA PRO A 41 13.53 12.13 -3.06
C PRO A 41 14.22 11.00 -2.29
N ASP A 42 15.29 11.34 -1.55
CA ASP A 42 16.03 10.46 -0.63
C ASP A 42 15.32 10.26 0.72
N ARG A 43 14.10 10.81 0.90
CA ARG A 43 13.33 10.75 2.14
C ARG A 43 11.87 10.42 1.88
N PHE A 44 11.19 9.95 2.91
CA PHE A 44 9.74 9.71 2.84
C PHE A 44 9.06 10.09 4.17
N PHE A 45 7.75 10.25 4.12
CA PHE A 45 6.91 10.54 5.28
C PHE A 45 6.00 9.38 5.58
N MET A 46 5.86 9.04 6.85
CA MET A 46 4.81 8.18 7.39
C MET A 46 4.46 8.62 8.81
N SER A 47 3.33 8.18 9.35
CA SER A 47 2.99 8.51 10.73
C SER A 47 3.90 7.76 11.72
N ARG A 48 4.04 8.30 12.94
CA ARG A 48 4.51 7.48 14.06
C ARG A 48 3.60 6.27 14.23
N SER A 49 4.04 5.26 14.98
CA SER A 49 3.22 4.09 15.30
C SER A 49 1.91 4.51 15.99
N ARG A 50 0.84 4.64 15.18
CA ARG A 50 -0.49 5.06 15.59
C ARG A 50 -1.54 4.40 14.71
N ALA A 51 -2.69 4.04 15.29
CA ALA A 51 -3.83 3.50 14.54
C ALA A 51 -4.25 4.46 13.42
N PRO A 52 -4.44 3.97 12.16
CA PRO A 52 -4.65 4.80 10.99
C PRO A 52 -5.80 5.80 11.09
N ALA A 53 -6.92 5.40 11.69
CA ALA A 53 -8.08 6.27 11.90
C ALA A 53 -7.78 7.50 12.80
N LEU A 54 -6.77 7.40 13.67
CA LEU A 54 -6.42 8.43 14.64
C LEU A 54 -5.26 9.34 14.18
N VAL A 55 -4.71 9.10 13.00
CA VAL A 55 -3.55 9.84 12.47
C VAL A 55 -3.91 11.30 12.23
N THR A 56 -3.00 12.18 12.63
CA THR A 56 -3.03 13.63 12.44
C THR A 56 -1.75 14.14 11.78
N ALA A 57 -1.74 15.39 11.32
CA ALA A 57 -0.54 15.99 10.76
C ALA A 57 0.65 16.05 11.76
N ALA A 58 0.36 16.17 13.07
CA ALA A 58 1.37 16.17 14.11
C ALA A 58 2.04 14.79 14.30
N ASP A 59 1.40 13.72 13.81
CA ASP A 59 1.95 12.37 13.92
C ASP A 59 2.94 12.04 12.79
N MET A 60 3.02 12.87 11.73
CA MET A 60 3.90 12.61 10.60
C MET A 60 5.36 12.74 11.01
N MET A 61 6.15 11.74 10.63
CA MET A 61 7.59 11.66 10.79
C MET A 61 8.24 11.68 9.41
N GLN A 62 9.45 12.19 9.33
CA GLN A 62 10.29 12.05 8.15
C GLN A 62 11.36 11.00 8.40
N LEU A 63 11.52 10.08 7.47
CA LEU A 63 12.52 9.03 7.48
C LEU A 63 13.49 9.26 6.31
N ASP A 64 14.72 8.80 6.50
CA ASP A 64 15.75 8.82 5.46
C ASP A 64 15.68 7.60 4.53
N ALA A 65 16.64 7.51 3.61
CA ALA A 65 16.74 6.42 2.65
C ALA A 65 17.05 5.04 3.30
N ASP A 66 17.50 5.02 4.54
CA ASP A 66 17.75 3.79 5.31
C ASP A 66 16.56 3.41 6.19
N SER A 67 15.44 4.13 6.03
CA SER A 67 14.21 3.97 6.80
C SER A 67 14.34 4.35 8.27
N GLU A 68 15.36 5.14 8.61
CA GLU A 68 15.55 5.61 9.98
C GLU A 68 14.93 7.01 10.15
N PRO A 69 14.31 7.27 11.32
CA PRO A 69 13.83 8.60 11.65
C PRO A 69 14.98 9.62 11.65
N LEU A 70 14.70 10.83 11.15
CA LEU A 70 15.74 11.87 11.14
C LEU A 70 16.21 12.24 12.55
N PRO A 71 17.46 12.72 12.68
CA PRO A 71 18.02 13.14 13.97
C PRO A 71 17.10 14.11 14.73
N GLY A 72 16.90 13.85 16.02
CA GLY A 72 15.99 14.61 16.88
C GLY A 72 14.56 14.11 16.94
N GLU A 73 14.16 13.18 16.09
CA GLU A 73 12.88 12.49 16.19
C GLU A 73 12.93 11.47 17.33
N ARG A 74 12.01 11.59 18.30
CA ARG A 74 11.94 10.71 19.50
C ARG A 74 10.70 9.83 19.53
N ARG A 75 9.77 10.02 18.59
CA ARG A 75 8.53 9.25 18.54
C ARG A 75 8.81 7.87 17.96
N LYS A 76 8.10 6.86 18.46
CA LYS A 76 8.25 5.49 17.98
C LYS A 76 7.63 5.37 16.58
N GLY A 77 8.42 4.99 15.58
CA GLY A 77 7.98 4.63 14.24
C GLY A 77 7.45 3.19 14.16
N PHE A 78 6.91 2.83 12.99
CA PHE A 78 6.53 1.44 12.72
C PHE A 78 7.77 0.54 12.60
N ILE A 79 7.65 -0.70 13.06
CA ILE A 79 8.69 -1.73 12.91
C ILE A 79 8.92 -1.98 11.41
N GLU A 80 7.85 -2.07 10.64
CA GLU A 80 7.86 -2.44 9.22
C GLU A 80 8.09 -1.26 8.25
N ARG A 81 8.68 -0.17 8.71
CA ARG A 81 9.09 0.97 7.87
C ARG A 81 10.02 0.59 6.72
N PHE A 82 10.73 -0.52 6.87
CA PHE A 82 11.63 -1.07 5.84
C PHE A 82 10.90 -1.56 4.58
N ILE A 83 9.63 -1.95 4.67
CA ILE A 83 8.77 -2.21 3.51
C ILE A 83 8.80 -0.99 2.58
N HIS A 84 8.56 0.20 3.14
CA HIS A 84 8.44 1.45 2.39
C HIS A 84 9.79 1.92 1.84
N GLY A 85 10.80 2.02 2.69
CA GLY A 85 12.11 2.55 2.30
C GLY A 85 12.79 1.71 1.22
N GLU A 86 12.73 0.38 1.31
CA GLU A 86 13.38 -0.48 0.31
C GLU A 86 12.57 -0.53 -1.01
N ILE A 87 11.24 -0.38 -0.99
CA ILE A 87 10.45 -0.17 -2.20
C ILE A 87 10.83 1.18 -2.84
N TYR A 88 10.92 2.27 -2.07
CA TYR A 88 11.36 3.56 -2.62
C TYR A 88 12.77 3.50 -3.20
N ARG A 89 13.66 2.72 -2.62
CA ARG A 89 15.02 2.52 -3.12
C ARG A 89 15.02 1.78 -4.45
N ALA A 90 14.24 0.71 -4.57
CA ALA A 90 14.18 -0.15 -5.74
C ALA A 90 13.37 0.46 -6.90
N ARG A 91 12.39 1.33 -6.60
CA ARG A 91 11.38 1.86 -7.52
C ARG A 91 11.30 3.39 -7.45
N PRO A 92 12.12 4.11 -8.26
CA PRO A 92 12.09 5.58 -8.32
C PRO A 92 10.74 6.16 -8.78
N ASP A 93 9.97 5.41 -9.54
CA ASP A 93 8.63 5.75 -10.02
C ASP A 93 7.55 5.67 -8.93
N VAL A 94 7.83 4.99 -7.81
CA VAL A 94 6.88 4.87 -6.70
C VAL A 94 6.96 6.11 -5.80
N MET A 95 5.81 6.77 -5.62
CA MET A 95 5.66 7.95 -4.78
C MET A 95 4.86 7.69 -3.52
N ALA A 96 4.07 6.61 -3.46
CA ALA A 96 3.32 6.22 -2.27
C ALA A 96 3.25 4.71 -2.11
N VAL A 97 3.24 4.25 -0.86
CA VAL A 97 3.17 2.83 -0.48
C VAL A 97 2.12 2.66 0.60
N VAL A 98 1.26 1.65 0.45
CA VAL A 98 0.29 1.20 1.45
C VAL A 98 0.61 -0.23 1.83
N HIS A 99 0.81 -0.50 3.11
CA HIS A 99 0.87 -1.85 3.67
C HIS A 99 -0.35 -2.12 4.54
N SER A 100 -1.01 -3.26 4.34
CA SER A 100 -2.22 -3.63 5.07
C SER A 100 -2.35 -5.11 5.34
N HIS A 101 -3.13 -5.45 6.38
CA HIS A 101 -3.49 -6.82 6.76
C HIS A 101 -4.89 -7.19 6.27
N SER A 102 -5.32 -6.66 5.11
CA SER A 102 -6.66 -6.91 4.56
C SER A 102 -6.98 -8.40 4.51
N ALA A 103 -8.01 -8.81 5.24
CA ALA A 103 -8.41 -10.21 5.35
C ALA A 103 -8.77 -10.84 4.00
N ALA A 104 -9.28 -10.03 3.05
CA ALA A 104 -9.70 -10.51 1.75
C ALA A 104 -8.54 -11.04 0.88
N VAL A 105 -7.32 -10.54 1.08
CA VAL A 105 -6.15 -10.96 0.29
C VAL A 105 -5.40 -12.14 0.90
N ILE A 106 -5.59 -12.41 2.19
CA ILE A 106 -4.88 -13.49 2.91
C ILE A 106 -5.02 -14.85 2.22
N PRO A 107 -6.23 -15.28 1.77
CA PRO A 107 -6.39 -16.57 1.08
C PRO A 107 -5.48 -16.73 -0.13
N PHE A 108 -5.24 -15.67 -0.90
CA PHE A 108 -4.36 -15.68 -2.06
C PHE A 108 -2.86 -15.74 -1.68
N GLY A 109 -2.50 -15.27 -0.50
CA GLY A 109 -1.13 -15.34 0.03
C GLY A 109 -0.77 -16.70 0.62
N VAL A 110 -1.77 -17.55 0.95
CA VAL A 110 -1.55 -18.86 1.62
C VAL A 110 -2.00 -20.04 0.78
N THR A 111 -2.52 -19.82 -0.42
CA THR A 111 -2.92 -20.87 -1.37
C THR A 111 -2.15 -20.72 -2.69
N ARG A 112 -2.36 -21.68 -3.60
CA ARG A 112 -1.82 -21.62 -4.97
C ARG A 112 -2.67 -20.77 -5.92
N THR A 113 -3.85 -20.33 -5.47
CA THR A 113 -4.74 -19.47 -6.26
C THR A 113 -4.14 -18.08 -6.40
N ARG A 114 -3.90 -17.66 -7.63
CA ARG A 114 -3.34 -16.32 -7.90
C ARG A 114 -4.42 -15.25 -7.82
N LEU A 115 -4.12 -14.11 -7.21
CA LEU A 115 -4.94 -12.91 -7.30
C LEU A 115 -4.81 -12.32 -8.71
N ARG A 116 -5.93 -12.22 -9.43
CA ARG A 116 -6.02 -11.72 -10.80
C ARG A 116 -7.15 -10.72 -10.93
N PRO A 117 -7.11 -9.79 -11.90
CA PRO A 117 -8.19 -8.82 -12.09
C PRO A 117 -9.46 -9.50 -12.64
N VAL A 118 -10.57 -9.35 -11.91
CA VAL A 118 -11.90 -9.87 -12.31
C VAL A 118 -12.81 -8.78 -12.85
N TYR A 119 -12.45 -7.50 -12.72
CA TYR A 119 -13.22 -6.36 -13.21
C TYR A 119 -12.34 -5.13 -13.43
N HIS A 120 -12.87 -4.13 -14.15
CA HIS A 120 -12.09 -2.97 -14.62
C HIS A 120 -11.44 -2.13 -13.51
N MET A 121 -12.04 -2.03 -12.30
CA MET A 121 -11.45 -1.26 -11.19
C MET A 121 -10.23 -1.99 -10.59
N GLY A 122 -10.18 -3.32 -10.65
CA GLY A 122 -9.02 -4.13 -10.26
C GLY A 122 -7.98 -4.29 -11.38
N SER A 123 -8.17 -3.65 -12.52
CA SER A 123 -7.39 -3.84 -13.75
C SER A 123 -5.87 -3.64 -13.58
N PHE A 124 -5.42 -2.77 -12.66
CA PHE A 124 -4.00 -2.55 -12.37
C PHE A 124 -3.27 -3.81 -11.85
N LEU A 125 -4.01 -4.85 -11.46
CA LEU A 125 -3.47 -6.17 -11.11
C LEU A 125 -3.07 -7.01 -12.35
N TRP A 126 -3.26 -6.49 -13.57
CA TRP A 126 -2.80 -7.15 -14.80
C TRP A 126 -1.30 -7.45 -14.79
N SER A 127 -0.51 -6.60 -14.14
CA SER A 127 0.94 -6.79 -13.99
C SER A 127 1.30 -7.93 -13.02
N GLY A 128 0.29 -8.51 -12.34
CA GLY A 128 0.46 -9.56 -11.34
C GLY A 128 0.40 -9.05 -9.90
N ALA A 129 0.23 -10.01 -8.98
CA ALA A 129 0.33 -9.83 -7.54
C ALA A 129 1.13 -11.02 -6.97
N PRO A 130 2.47 -10.99 -7.08
CA PRO A 130 3.32 -12.08 -6.59
C PRO A 130 3.22 -12.22 -5.07
N VAL A 131 3.57 -13.41 -4.56
CA VAL A 131 3.56 -13.70 -3.12
C VAL A 131 4.99 -13.72 -2.59
N PHE A 132 5.27 -12.84 -1.64
CA PHE A 132 6.52 -12.83 -0.89
C PHE A 132 6.50 -13.93 0.18
N GLU A 133 7.48 -14.83 0.13
CA GLU A 133 7.67 -15.89 1.09
C GLU A 133 8.88 -15.56 1.98
N ILE A 134 8.61 -15.08 3.19
CA ILE A 134 9.66 -14.63 4.12
C ILE A 134 10.60 -15.77 4.54
N ARG A 135 10.12 -17.03 4.57
CA ARG A 135 10.95 -18.19 4.92
C ARG A 135 12.08 -18.45 3.92
N ALA A 136 11.92 -18.02 2.68
CA ALA A 136 12.97 -18.12 1.67
C ALA A 136 14.16 -17.21 1.97
N VAL A 137 13.96 -16.16 2.79
CA VAL A 137 14.99 -15.18 3.19
C VAL A 137 15.46 -15.45 4.62
N ARG A 138 14.53 -15.78 5.51
CA ARG A 138 14.78 -16.01 6.93
C ARG A 138 13.88 -17.14 7.43
N ALA A 139 14.47 -18.31 7.68
CA ALA A 139 13.74 -19.51 8.10
C ALA A 139 13.01 -19.28 9.44
N GLU A 140 13.74 -18.74 10.45
CA GLU A 140 13.16 -18.34 11.73
C GLU A 140 12.71 -16.88 11.64
N ASN A 141 11.40 -16.66 11.63
CA ASN A 141 10.81 -15.33 11.46
C ASN A 141 9.46 -15.24 12.18
N ASP A 142 9.02 -14.01 12.39
CA ASP A 142 7.73 -13.66 12.98
C ASP A 142 6.77 -13.01 11.97
N LEU A 143 7.01 -13.21 10.69
CA LEU A 143 6.30 -12.66 9.53
C LEU A 143 6.50 -11.15 9.33
N LEU A 144 7.18 -10.42 10.21
CA LEU A 144 7.37 -8.97 10.12
C LEU A 144 8.62 -8.59 9.32
N ILE A 145 8.53 -7.53 8.55
CA ILE A 145 9.65 -6.94 7.80
C ILE A 145 10.40 -5.97 8.71
N ARG A 146 11.33 -6.51 9.51
CA ARG A 146 11.99 -5.78 10.60
C ARG A 146 13.25 -5.04 10.19
N ASP A 147 13.80 -5.33 9.02
CA ASP A 147 15.11 -4.84 8.59
C ASP A 147 15.20 -4.70 7.06
N ARG A 148 16.29 -4.07 6.62
CA ARG A 148 16.56 -3.82 5.21
C ARG A 148 16.67 -5.09 4.36
N PRO A 149 17.37 -6.17 4.74
CA PRO A 149 17.43 -7.40 3.95
C PRO A 149 16.03 -7.98 3.64
N LEU A 150 15.13 -8.00 4.62
CA LEU A 150 13.75 -8.45 4.41
C LEU A 150 12.97 -7.49 3.50
N GLY A 151 13.14 -6.17 3.70
CA GLY A 151 12.54 -5.14 2.85
C GLY A 151 13.02 -5.22 1.40
N GLN A 152 14.32 -5.44 1.17
CA GLN A 152 14.91 -5.62 -0.16
C GLN A 152 14.34 -6.85 -0.87
N ALA A 153 14.21 -7.97 -0.16
CA ALA A 153 13.64 -9.18 -0.72
C ALA A 153 12.16 -9.02 -1.09
N LEU A 154 11.39 -8.31 -0.25
CA LEU A 154 10.00 -7.95 -0.55
C LEU A 154 9.92 -7.05 -1.78
N ALA A 155 10.75 -5.99 -1.86
CA ALA A 155 10.82 -5.09 -3.01
C ALA A 155 11.24 -5.82 -4.28
N GLY A 156 12.17 -6.77 -4.20
CA GLY A 156 12.55 -7.66 -5.29
C GLY A 156 11.39 -8.54 -5.77
N THR A 157 10.59 -9.07 -4.84
CA THR A 157 9.38 -9.85 -5.18
C THR A 157 8.31 -8.98 -5.82
N LEU A 158 8.10 -7.74 -5.34
CA LEU A 158 7.20 -6.77 -5.97
C LEU A 158 7.60 -6.50 -7.43
N GLY A 159 8.92 -6.36 -7.69
CA GLY A 159 9.43 -6.08 -9.02
C GLY A 159 8.72 -4.89 -9.68
N GLY A 160 8.26 -5.07 -10.92
CA GLY A 160 7.48 -4.07 -11.68
C GLY A 160 5.97 -4.07 -11.38
N CYS A 161 5.49 -4.94 -10.48
CA CYS A 161 4.07 -5.05 -10.17
C CYS A 161 3.56 -3.88 -9.30
N ASN A 162 2.23 -3.74 -9.23
CA ASN A 162 1.57 -2.71 -8.42
C ASN A 162 1.18 -3.21 -7.02
N CYS A 163 1.22 -4.52 -6.82
CA CYS A 163 0.85 -5.18 -5.58
C CYS A 163 1.76 -6.39 -5.35
N VAL A 164 2.16 -6.62 -4.10
CA VAL A 164 2.78 -7.85 -3.63
C VAL A 164 1.98 -8.37 -2.44
N LEU A 165 1.65 -9.64 -2.44
CA LEU A 165 1.06 -10.33 -1.29
C LEU A 165 2.18 -10.82 -0.38
N MET A 166 1.92 -10.85 0.90
CA MET A 166 2.84 -11.35 1.91
C MET A 166 2.20 -12.58 2.56
N ARG A 167 2.84 -13.75 2.43
CA ARG A 167 2.27 -15.02 2.90
C ARG A 167 1.91 -14.95 4.39
N GLY A 168 0.62 -15.19 4.70
CA GLY A 168 0.10 -15.22 6.07
C GLY A 168 0.16 -13.87 6.79
N HIS A 169 0.30 -12.74 6.04
CA HIS A 169 0.47 -11.41 6.62
C HIS A 169 -0.51 -10.39 6.02
N GLY A 170 -0.43 -10.16 4.72
CA GLY A 170 -1.27 -9.16 4.07
C GLY A 170 -0.80 -8.80 2.67
N MET A 171 -0.83 -7.51 2.36
CA MET A 171 -0.37 -6.98 1.07
C MET A 171 0.42 -5.68 1.23
N THR A 172 1.22 -5.38 0.21
CA THR A 172 1.80 -4.05 -0.01
C THR A 172 1.47 -3.59 -1.42
N VAL A 173 0.96 -2.38 -1.54
CA VAL A 173 0.50 -1.77 -2.79
C VAL A 173 1.23 -0.46 -3.01
N VAL A 174 1.58 -0.17 -4.28
CA VAL A 174 2.34 1.02 -4.65
C VAL A 174 1.59 1.89 -5.66
N GLY A 175 1.90 3.18 -5.68
CA GLY A 175 1.35 4.14 -6.63
C GLY A 175 2.34 5.27 -6.92
N ASP A 176 2.14 5.97 -8.05
CA ASP A 176 2.88 7.18 -8.42
C ASP A 176 2.40 8.42 -7.67
N SER A 177 1.35 8.26 -6.86
CA SER A 177 0.75 9.29 -6.02
C SER A 177 0.02 8.67 -4.83
N VAL A 178 -0.23 9.46 -3.78
CA VAL A 178 -1.04 9.02 -2.64
C VAL A 178 -2.46 8.62 -3.08
N PRO A 179 -3.17 9.38 -3.93
CA PRO A 179 -4.48 8.96 -4.44
C PRO A 179 -4.45 7.61 -5.16
N GLU A 180 -3.43 7.36 -5.99
CA GLU A 180 -3.32 6.10 -6.73
C GLU A 180 -3.05 4.91 -5.81
N ALA A 181 -2.14 5.06 -4.84
CA ALA A 181 -1.86 3.99 -3.87
C ALA A 181 -3.10 3.65 -3.04
N VAL A 182 -3.88 4.65 -2.62
CA VAL A 182 -5.15 4.45 -1.90
C VAL A 182 -6.18 3.75 -2.78
N PHE A 183 -6.34 4.19 -4.04
CA PHE A 183 -7.21 3.56 -5.02
C PHE A 183 -6.84 2.08 -5.20
N ARG A 184 -5.60 1.79 -5.47
CA ARG A 184 -5.11 0.41 -5.66
C ARG A 184 -5.32 -0.44 -4.41
N ALA A 185 -5.11 0.09 -3.21
CA ALA A 185 -5.30 -0.65 -1.97
C ALA A 185 -6.78 -1.02 -1.74
N ILE A 186 -7.71 -0.08 -1.92
CA ILE A 186 -9.16 -0.31 -1.81
C ILE A 186 -9.61 -1.35 -2.83
N TYR A 187 -9.22 -1.17 -4.10
CA TYR A 187 -9.69 -2.03 -5.18
C TYR A 187 -8.94 -3.37 -5.27
N THR A 188 -7.76 -3.51 -4.69
CA THR A 188 -7.14 -4.85 -4.47
C THR A 188 -8.00 -5.67 -3.50
N GLN A 189 -8.39 -5.09 -2.35
CA GLN A 189 -9.27 -5.75 -1.39
C GLN A 189 -10.62 -6.13 -2.02
N MET A 190 -11.24 -5.20 -2.76
CA MET A 190 -12.53 -5.45 -3.42
C MET A 190 -12.40 -6.53 -4.50
N ASN A 191 -11.36 -6.47 -5.33
CA ASN A 191 -11.10 -7.50 -6.35
C ASN A 191 -10.89 -8.88 -5.73
N ALA A 192 -10.17 -8.96 -4.62
CA ALA A 192 -9.97 -10.21 -3.89
C ALA A 192 -11.31 -10.79 -3.39
N ARG A 193 -12.17 -9.96 -2.79
CA ARG A 193 -13.53 -10.37 -2.38
C ARG A 193 -14.36 -10.88 -3.56
N LEU A 194 -14.36 -10.15 -4.68
CA LEU A 194 -15.10 -10.53 -5.88
C LEU A 194 -14.56 -11.82 -6.50
N GLN A 195 -13.24 -12.02 -6.54
CA GLN A 195 -12.65 -13.25 -7.06
C GLN A 195 -13.03 -14.45 -6.19
N LEU A 196 -13.04 -14.32 -4.85
CA LEU A 196 -13.50 -15.37 -3.95
C LEU A 196 -14.98 -15.69 -4.16
N GLN A 197 -15.84 -14.67 -4.33
CA GLN A 197 -17.26 -14.85 -4.61
C GLN A 197 -17.49 -15.52 -5.96
N ALA A 198 -16.78 -15.09 -7.01
CA ALA A 198 -16.86 -15.70 -8.33
C ALA A 198 -16.46 -17.19 -8.30
N GLY A 199 -15.48 -17.54 -7.48
CA GLY A 199 -15.05 -18.95 -7.30
C GLY A 199 -16.08 -19.84 -6.58
N GLN A 200 -17.15 -19.27 -6.02
CA GLN A 200 -18.25 -20.01 -5.41
C GLN A 200 -19.40 -20.27 -6.40
N LEU A 201 -19.37 -19.64 -7.56
CA LEU A 201 -20.34 -19.83 -8.64
C LEU A 201 -19.90 -20.99 -9.54
N GLU A 202 -20.84 -21.56 -10.28
CA GLU A 202 -20.53 -22.62 -11.24
C GLU A 202 -19.75 -22.08 -12.45
N GLY A 203 -18.82 -22.87 -12.93
CA GLY A 203 -18.00 -22.56 -14.11
C GLY A 203 -16.66 -21.88 -13.80
N PRO A 204 -15.80 -21.73 -14.81
CA PRO A 204 -14.50 -21.09 -14.65
C PRO A 204 -14.65 -19.57 -14.52
N ILE A 205 -13.74 -18.95 -13.73
CA ILE A 205 -13.66 -17.48 -13.67
C ILE A 205 -13.01 -16.97 -14.96
N GLU A 206 -13.69 -16.09 -15.67
CA GLU A 206 -13.13 -15.33 -16.78
C GLU A 206 -12.45 -14.06 -16.24
N PHE A 207 -11.13 -14.06 -16.29
CA PHE A 207 -10.32 -12.91 -15.85
C PHE A 207 -10.11 -11.93 -17.01
N LEU A 208 -9.85 -10.67 -16.68
CA LEU A 208 -9.36 -9.74 -17.68
C LEU A 208 -8.06 -10.27 -18.29
N SER A 209 -7.93 -10.14 -19.60
CA SER A 209 -6.65 -10.33 -20.29
C SER A 209 -5.66 -9.23 -19.90
N ASP A 210 -4.38 -9.46 -20.11
CA ASP A 210 -3.34 -8.46 -19.81
C ASP A 210 -3.57 -7.15 -20.58
N GLU A 211 -4.03 -7.24 -21.82
CA GLU A 211 -4.32 -6.06 -22.66
C GLU A 211 -5.55 -5.28 -22.16
N GLU A 212 -6.65 -5.97 -21.80
CA GLU A 212 -7.82 -5.33 -21.16
C GLU A 212 -7.42 -4.68 -19.85
N GLY A 213 -6.65 -5.39 -19.01
CA GLY A 213 -6.15 -4.89 -17.76
C GLY A 213 -5.30 -3.63 -17.93
N ARG A 214 -4.35 -3.65 -18.88
CA ARG A 214 -3.48 -2.51 -19.17
C ARG A 214 -4.28 -1.29 -19.65
N ARG A 215 -5.21 -1.45 -20.60
CA ARG A 215 -6.04 -0.36 -21.13
C ARG A 215 -6.99 0.20 -20.07
N ALA A 216 -7.69 -0.66 -19.34
CA ALA A 216 -8.59 -0.23 -18.27
C ALA A 216 -7.84 0.47 -17.13
N SER A 217 -6.64 0.00 -16.77
CA SER A 217 -5.79 0.67 -15.77
C SER A 217 -5.41 2.08 -16.20
N ALA A 218 -5.02 2.27 -17.46
CA ALA A 218 -4.70 3.59 -18.01
C ALA A 218 -5.91 4.54 -17.97
N ALA A 219 -7.11 4.04 -18.34
CA ALA A 219 -8.34 4.82 -18.29
C ALA A 219 -8.70 5.22 -16.84
N ASN A 220 -8.58 4.30 -15.88
CA ASN A 220 -8.87 4.57 -14.47
C ASN A 220 -7.94 5.64 -13.88
N ARG A 221 -6.65 5.65 -14.26
CA ARG A 221 -5.70 6.71 -13.81
C ARG A 221 -6.18 8.12 -14.17
N GLY A 222 -6.79 8.29 -15.33
CA GLY A 222 -7.35 9.58 -15.76
C GLY A 222 -8.53 10.09 -14.91
N THR A 223 -9.08 9.25 -14.01
CA THR A 223 -10.27 9.58 -13.21
C THR A 223 -10.06 9.55 -11.70
N LEU A 224 -8.82 9.40 -11.24
CA LEU A 224 -8.48 9.23 -9.81
C LEU A 224 -8.88 10.42 -8.92
N GLU A 225 -8.96 11.63 -9.46
CA GLU A 225 -9.34 12.83 -8.70
C GLU A 225 -10.75 12.70 -8.12
N ARG A 226 -11.71 12.19 -8.91
CA ARG A 226 -13.12 12.06 -8.50
C ARG A 226 -13.31 11.19 -7.24
N PRO A 227 -12.85 9.92 -7.17
CA PRO A 227 -12.95 9.13 -5.95
C PRO A 227 -12.11 9.71 -4.81
N TRP A 228 -10.94 10.29 -5.10
CA TRP A 228 -10.08 10.88 -4.08
C TRP A 228 -10.76 12.07 -3.37
N GLU A 229 -11.40 12.97 -4.08
CA GLU A 229 -12.17 14.07 -3.49
C GLU A 229 -13.32 13.58 -2.62
N LEU A 230 -14.10 12.61 -3.13
CA LEU A 230 -15.20 11.99 -2.38
C LEU A 230 -14.70 11.37 -1.08
N TRP A 231 -13.66 10.57 -1.14
CA TRP A 231 -13.08 9.89 0.02
C TRP A 231 -12.53 10.86 1.05
N LYS A 232 -11.81 11.89 0.62
CA LYS A 232 -11.33 12.96 1.52
C LYS A 232 -12.47 13.66 2.24
N LYS A 233 -13.55 13.95 1.53
CA LYS A 233 -14.74 14.60 2.10
C LYS A 233 -15.42 13.70 3.12
N SER A 234 -15.64 12.43 2.79
CA SER A 234 -16.26 11.43 3.66
C SER A 234 -15.44 11.16 4.93
N ALA A 235 -14.11 11.07 4.80
CA ALA A 235 -13.21 10.85 5.95
C ALA A 235 -13.14 12.06 6.91
N ARG A 236 -13.47 13.28 6.46
CA ARG A 236 -13.58 14.48 7.30
C ARG A 236 -14.90 14.53 8.07
N ALA A 237 -15.98 14.01 7.50
CA ALA A 237 -17.31 14.06 8.10
C ALA A 237 -17.52 13.04 9.24
N ARG A 238 -16.64 12.05 9.37
CA ARG A 238 -16.67 11.01 10.43
C ARG A 238 -15.87 11.39 11.68
N LYS A 239 -15.75 12.67 11.97
CA LYS A 239 -15.14 13.19 13.21
C LYS A 239 -16.12 13.16 14.37
#